data_4e34abe78144f797cd746a76b999b1eb
#
_entry.id   4e34abe78144f797cd746a76b999b1eb
#
_cell.length_a   1.000
_cell.length_b   1.000
_cell.length_c   1.000
_cell.angle_alpha   90.00
_cell.angle_beta   90.00
_cell.angle_gamma   90.00
#
_symmetry.space_group_name_H-M   'P 1'
#
loop_
_entity.id
_entity.type
_entity.pdbx_description
1 polymer ?
#
loop_
_entity_poly.entity_id
_entity_poly.type
_entity_poly.pdbx_seq_one_letter_code
_entity_poly.pdbx_strand_id
1 'polypeptide(L)'
;MIKDFLAEYAGFRFNAGSKFLDGYISKEDTELVRRYKRAGLVTVGKTNSPEFAIGCTTEPLLNGPTRNPWNINLTTGGSSGGAAAAVSSG
;
A
#
# COMPACT_ATOMS: atom_id res chain seq x y z
N MET A 1 5.09 -3.23 -7.45
CA MET A 1 4.63 -2.42 -6.29
C MET A 1 4.35 -3.31 -5.09
N ILE A 2 4.36 -2.75 -3.88
CA ILE A 2 4.14 -3.49 -2.63
C ILE A 2 3.04 -2.80 -1.82
N LYS A 3 2.12 -3.57 -1.20
CA LYS A 3 1.08 -3.00 -0.35
C LYS A 3 1.69 -2.34 0.89
N ASP A 4 1.24 -1.13 1.25
CA ASP A 4 1.74 -0.42 2.43
C ASP A 4 1.11 -0.95 3.73
N PHE A 5 1.26 -2.26 3.95
CA PHE A 5 0.84 -2.97 5.15
C PHE A 5 1.68 -4.23 5.35
N LEU A 6 2.26 -4.42 6.53
CA LEU A 6 3.16 -5.54 6.89
C LEU A 6 4.37 -5.70 5.97
N ALA A 7 4.69 -4.72 5.16
CA ALA A 7 5.79 -4.74 4.19
C ALA A 7 6.64 -3.48 4.35
N GLU A 8 7.41 -3.43 5.41
CA GLU A 8 8.37 -2.38 5.65
C GLU A 8 9.60 -2.55 4.76
N TYR A 9 10.02 -1.46 4.15
CA TYR A 9 11.19 -1.38 3.29
C TYR A 9 12.16 -0.36 3.88
N ALA A 10 13.35 -0.76 4.26
CA ALA A 10 14.33 0.09 4.94
C ALA A 10 14.58 1.39 4.18
N GLY A 11 14.53 2.51 4.90
CA GLY A 11 14.73 3.85 4.35
C GLY A 11 13.51 4.46 3.66
N PHE A 12 12.38 3.77 3.58
CA PHE A 12 11.16 4.27 2.95
C PHE A 12 10.04 4.49 3.97
N ARG A 13 9.13 5.39 3.62
CA ARG A 13 7.92 5.62 4.42
C ARG A 13 7.08 4.35 4.54
N PHE A 14 6.54 4.14 5.73
CA PHE A 14 5.54 3.13 6.02
C PHE A 14 4.47 3.76 6.89
N ASN A 15 3.22 3.77 6.43
CA ASN A 15 2.15 4.40 7.20
C ASN A 15 0.90 3.52 7.41
N ALA A 16 0.79 2.40 6.71
CA ALA A 16 -0.37 1.50 6.80
C ALA A 16 -1.72 2.24 6.68
N GLY A 17 -1.78 3.32 5.89
CA GLY A 17 -2.96 4.16 5.75
C GLY A 17 -3.32 5.00 7.00
N SER A 18 -2.50 4.98 8.05
CA SER A 18 -2.79 5.62 9.33
C SER A 18 -2.03 6.93 9.54
N LYS A 19 -2.74 7.96 9.98
CA LYS A 19 -2.12 9.22 10.45
C LYS A 19 -1.21 9.01 11.66
N PHE A 20 -1.43 7.97 12.45
CA PHE A 20 -0.58 7.64 13.60
C PHE A 20 0.85 7.32 13.18
N LEU A 21 1.03 6.75 11.99
CA LEU A 21 2.34 6.40 11.43
C LEU A 21 2.84 7.42 10.38
N ASP A 22 2.19 8.57 10.26
CA ASP A 22 2.62 9.58 9.30
C ASP A 22 4.04 10.09 9.65
N GLY A 23 4.88 10.11 8.64
CA GLY A 23 6.30 10.46 8.79
C GLY A 23 7.21 9.33 9.28
N TYR A 24 6.68 8.14 9.65
CA TYR A 24 7.52 7.02 10.04
C TYR A 24 8.33 6.49 8.83
N ILE A 25 9.62 6.31 9.05
CA ILE A 25 10.54 5.70 8.09
C ILE A 25 10.97 4.33 8.62
N SER A 26 10.75 3.29 7.83
CA SER A 26 11.13 1.92 8.20
C SER A 26 12.64 1.82 8.41
N LYS A 27 13.04 1.25 9.53
CA LYS A 27 14.46 1.08 9.89
C LYS A 27 15.09 -0.14 9.24
N GLU A 28 14.28 -1.16 8.96
CA GLU A 28 14.73 -2.43 8.40
C GLU A 28 13.70 -3.01 7.43
N ASP A 29 14.14 -3.95 6.62
CA ASP A 29 13.26 -4.71 5.74
C ASP A 29 12.54 -5.80 6.52
N THR A 30 11.23 -5.95 6.32
CA THR A 30 10.52 -7.15 6.75
C THR A 30 10.99 -8.38 5.96
N GLU A 31 10.73 -9.57 6.48
CA GLU A 31 11.12 -10.82 5.80
C GLU A 31 10.52 -10.94 4.39
N LEU A 32 9.29 -10.47 4.19
CA LEU A 32 8.67 -10.42 2.87
C LEU A 32 9.51 -9.59 1.89
N VAL A 33 9.92 -8.40 2.30
CA VAL A 33 10.74 -7.50 1.48
C VAL A 33 12.11 -8.11 1.21
N ARG A 34 12.74 -8.74 2.21
CA ARG A 34 14.00 -9.47 2.03
C ARG A 34 13.87 -10.57 0.98
N ARG A 35 12.76 -11.32 0.98
CA ARG A 35 12.50 -12.36 -0.04
C ARG A 35 12.31 -11.78 -1.43
N TYR A 36 11.58 -10.67 -1.55
CA TYR A 36 11.42 -9.99 -2.84
C TYR A 36 12.76 -9.52 -3.41
N LYS A 37 13.62 -8.93 -2.59
CA LYS A 37 14.97 -8.53 -3.00
C LYS A 37 15.81 -9.73 -3.45
N ARG A 38 15.80 -10.85 -2.70
CA ARG A 38 16.50 -12.07 -3.07
C ARG A 38 15.99 -12.68 -4.37
N ALA A 39 14.70 -12.55 -4.66
CA ALA A 39 14.11 -12.99 -5.92
C ALA A 39 14.40 -12.05 -7.11
N GLY A 40 15.15 -10.97 -6.90
CA GLY A 40 15.49 -10.02 -7.95
C GLY A 40 14.37 -9.04 -8.31
N LEU A 41 13.31 -8.95 -7.49
CA LEU A 41 12.19 -8.03 -7.75
C LEU A 41 12.58 -6.59 -7.41
N VAL A 42 12.28 -5.68 -8.33
CA VAL A 42 12.46 -4.24 -8.15
C VAL A 42 11.15 -3.62 -7.70
N THR A 43 11.14 -3.05 -6.48
CA THR A 43 9.96 -2.35 -5.94
C THR A 43 9.94 -0.92 -6.46
N VAL A 44 8.96 -0.57 -7.28
CA VAL A 44 8.80 0.76 -7.88
C VAL A 44 7.88 1.68 -7.07
N GLY A 45 7.24 1.20 -6.01
CA GLY A 45 6.37 2.00 -5.17
C GLY A 45 5.51 1.19 -4.22
N LYS A 46 4.75 1.90 -3.40
CA LYS A 46 3.78 1.32 -2.47
C LYS A 46 2.36 1.59 -2.91
N THR A 47 1.46 0.67 -2.62
CA THR A 47 0.04 0.81 -2.93
C THR A 47 -0.76 1.10 -1.67
N ASN A 48 -1.80 1.93 -1.83
CA ASN A 48 -2.67 2.35 -0.75
C ASN A 48 -3.42 1.19 -0.09
N SER A 49 -3.66 1.31 1.20
CA SER A 49 -4.50 0.40 2.00
C SER A 49 -5.37 1.23 2.94
N PRO A 50 -6.53 0.72 3.40
CA PRO A 50 -7.23 1.36 4.52
C PRO A 50 -6.37 1.32 5.77
N GLU A 51 -6.73 2.12 6.76
CA GLU A 51 -6.01 2.20 8.02
C GLU A 51 -5.82 0.82 8.65
N PHE A 52 -4.56 0.44 8.89
CA PHE A 52 -4.14 -0.89 9.36
C PHE A 52 -4.73 -2.06 8.56
N ALA A 53 -5.08 -1.85 7.29
CA ALA A 53 -5.75 -2.80 6.42
C ALA A 53 -7.10 -3.32 6.96
N ILE A 54 -7.71 -2.60 7.90
CA ILE A 54 -9.02 -2.92 8.46
C ILE A 54 -10.10 -2.24 7.61
N GLY A 55 -10.84 -3.03 6.86
CA GLY A 55 -11.96 -2.54 6.05
C GLY A 55 -12.03 -3.16 4.66
N CYS A 56 -13.23 -3.10 4.09
CA CYS A 56 -13.54 -3.62 2.75
C CYS A 56 -13.46 -2.54 1.65
N THR A 57 -13.11 -1.30 2.01
CA THR A 57 -12.83 -0.19 1.09
C THR A 57 -11.44 0.37 1.35
N THR A 58 -10.86 1.08 0.38
CA THR A 58 -9.51 1.67 0.51
C THR A 58 -9.62 3.19 0.46
N GLU A 59 -9.97 3.77 1.60
CA GLU A 59 -10.28 5.20 1.75
C GLU A 59 -9.66 5.78 3.03
N PRO A 60 -8.34 5.59 3.27
CA PRO A 60 -7.71 6.10 4.48
C PRO A 60 -7.71 7.64 4.49
N LEU A 61 -7.91 8.23 5.65
CA LEU A 61 -7.87 9.68 5.82
C LEU A 61 -6.51 10.29 5.47
N LEU A 62 -5.44 9.54 5.66
CA LEU A 62 -4.08 10.02 5.37
C LEU A 62 -3.82 10.16 3.88
N ASN A 63 -4.13 9.11 3.11
CA ASN A 63 -3.76 9.03 1.69
C ASN A 63 -4.94 9.35 0.75
N GLY A 64 -6.13 9.50 1.30
CA GLY A 64 -7.36 9.67 0.52
C GLY A 64 -7.88 8.38 -0.13
N PRO A 65 -9.05 8.45 -0.77
CA PRO A 65 -9.68 7.28 -1.37
C PRO A 65 -8.97 6.84 -2.66
N THR A 66 -8.79 5.52 -2.78
CA THR A 66 -8.37 4.89 -4.03
C THR A 66 -9.58 4.73 -4.94
N ARG A 67 -9.52 5.31 -6.13
CA ARG A 67 -10.62 5.28 -7.11
C ARG A 67 -10.49 4.09 -8.04
N ASN A 68 -11.65 3.54 -8.44
CA ASN A 68 -11.68 2.46 -9.40
C ASN A 68 -11.32 2.99 -10.81
N PRO A 69 -10.27 2.46 -11.47
CA PRO A 69 -9.85 2.95 -12.78
C PRO A 69 -10.91 2.80 -13.89
N TRP A 70 -11.83 1.86 -13.74
CA TRP A 70 -12.93 1.67 -14.70
C TRP A 70 -14.09 2.65 -14.50
N ASN A 71 -14.26 3.14 -13.27
CA ASN A 71 -15.27 4.17 -12.94
C ASN A 71 -14.86 4.87 -11.65
N ILE A 72 -14.36 6.07 -11.74
CA ILE A 72 -13.83 6.86 -10.62
C ILE A 72 -14.86 7.19 -9.52
N ASN A 73 -16.15 6.99 -9.78
CA ASN A 73 -17.22 7.17 -8.79
C ASN A 73 -17.41 5.92 -7.90
N LEU A 74 -16.74 4.83 -8.23
CA LEU A 74 -16.80 3.57 -7.49
C LEU A 74 -15.53 3.35 -6.66
N THR A 75 -15.68 2.57 -5.59
CA THR A 75 -14.56 2.10 -4.80
C THR A 75 -13.78 1.00 -5.54
N THR A 76 -12.52 0.82 -5.18
CA THR A 76 -11.69 -0.31 -5.62
C THR A 76 -11.89 -1.54 -4.74
N GLY A 77 -12.74 -1.42 -3.70
CA GLY A 77 -12.76 -2.41 -2.63
C GLY A 77 -11.52 -2.33 -1.75
N GLY A 78 -11.30 -3.32 -0.92
CA GLY A 78 -10.20 -3.38 0.05
C GLY A 78 -10.06 -4.77 0.66
N SER A 79 -9.05 -4.91 1.46
CA SER A 79 -8.05 -3.94 1.92
C SER A 79 -6.90 -3.68 0.92
N SER A 80 -6.86 -4.37 -0.21
CA SER A 80 -5.80 -4.21 -1.23
C SER A 80 -6.25 -3.36 -2.43
N GLY A 81 -7.10 -2.35 -2.20
CA GLY A 81 -7.68 -1.53 -3.27
C GLY A 81 -6.65 -0.77 -4.09
N GLY A 82 -5.57 -0.28 -3.47
CA GLY A 82 -4.48 0.35 -4.20
C GLY A 82 -3.76 -0.61 -5.15
N ALA A 83 -3.57 -1.86 -4.75
CA ALA A 83 -3.00 -2.88 -5.63
C ALA A 83 -3.98 -3.25 -6.76
N ALA A 84 -5.27 -3.39 -6.44
CA ALA A 84 -6.31 -3.66 -7.44
C ALA A 84 -6.37 -2.54 -8.49
N ALA A 85 -6.36 -1.27 -8.07
CA ALA A 85 -6.30 -0.13 -8.98
C ALA A 85 -5.07 -0.17 -9.88
N ALA A 86 -3.90 -0.40 -9.28
CA ALA A 86 -2.64 -0.42 -10.02
C ALA A 86 -2.59 -1.52 -11.09
N VAL A 87 -3.09 -2.71 -10.79
CA VAL A 87 -3.13 -3.84 -11.74
C VAL A 87 -4.16 -3.60 -12.83
N SER A 88 -5.33 -3.06 -12.50
CA SER A 88 -6.41 -2.86 -13.48
C SER A 88 -6.20 -1.65 -14.39
N SER A 89 -5.29 -0.75 -14.03
CA SER A 89 -4.95 0.41 -14.88
C SER A 89 -3.83 0.12 -15.89
N GLY A 90 -3.18 -1.03 -15.85
CA GLY A 90 -2.07 -1.41 -16.72
C GLY A 90 -0.73 -1.09 -16.06
#